data_c3c0a08740a9913bd3944d4b0b9fafd2
#
_entry.id   c3c0a08740a9913bd3944d4b0b9fafd2
#
_cell.length_a   1.000
_cell.length_b   1.000
_cell.length_c   1.000
_cell.angle_alpha   90.00
_cell.angle_beta   90.00
_cell.angle_gamma   90.00
#
_symmetry.space_group_name_H-M   'P 1'
#
loop_
_entity.id
_entity.type
_entity.pdbx_description
1 polymer ?
#
loop_
_entity_poly.entity_id
_entity_poly.type
_entity_poly.pdbx_seq_one_letter_code
_entity_poly.pdbx_strand_id
1 'polypeptide(L)'
;MARMHGGRRPNEKAKDFKGTMKKLIRYMAIYKVQVFFVAVFAICGTIFNIVGPKILGKATTEIFNGLVSKVSGGDGMNFGKIGQILLTVLCLYVISAICSFVQGYLMTGVSQKTTYRLRREISEKINRMPMSYFDTKPVGEVLSRVTNDVDTLGQSLNQSATQMITSVTTLIGVFIMMLSISPLMTVIAVLILPLSAGLIGFVMKHSQKYFVGQQTYLGNVNGQVEEIYGGHNIIKAFNKEEEVIEVFNETNDKLYDSAWKSQFFSGLMMPVMQFVGNLGYVAVAILGGYLTIKDVIEVGDIQSFIQYVRNFTQPLQQIAQVANMLQSTAAASERVFEFLEGPEEDQTVENPVSVENLQGNVEFEHVRFGYNEDKIIINDFSADVKEGQKIAIVGPTGAGKTTMIKLLMRFYDVNGGSIKIDGHDVRDFNRSELREMFGMVLQDTWLFHGTISDNIRYGKLNATKEEVIQAAKAAHVHRFIQTLPGGYNMELNEEASNVSQGQKQLLTIARAILADPKILILDEATSSVDTRTEEMIQKAMDNLMKGRTSFVIAHRLSTIRDADLILVMKDGDIIEQGNHEELLARGGFYAELYNSQFESTTEIA
;
A
#
# COMPACT_ATOMS: atom_id res chain seq x y z
N MET A 1 23.10 0.76 1.76
CA MET A 1 22.31 -0.27 2.47
C MET A 1 21.10 0.40 3.09
N ALA A 2 20.01 0.43 2.33
CA ALA A 2 18.75 1.01 2.79
C ALA A 2 18.07 0.03 3.74
N ARG A 3 17.80 0.46 4.95
CA ARG A 3 17.00 -0.28 5.94
C ARG A 3 15.58 -0.43 5.38
N MET A 4 15.27 -1.55 4.76
CA MET A 4 13.90 -1.96 4.49
C MET A 4 13.23 -2.31 5.83
N HIS A 5 12.79 -1.30 6.58
CA HIS A 5 11.90 -1.47 7.72
C HIS A 5 10.45 -1.44 7.21
N GLY A 6 10.09 -2.42 6.37
CA GLY A 6 8.72 -2.70 5.95
C GLY A 6 7.99 -3.70 6.85
N GLY A 7 8.43 -3.88 8.09
CA GLY A 7 7.72 -4.68 9.08
C GLY A 7 6.44 -3.95 9.51
N ARG A 8 5.27 -4.53 9.20
CA ARG A 8 3.97 -4.19 9.80
C ARG A 8 4.19 -3.85 11.28
N ARG A 9 4.08 -2.57 11.69
CA ARG A 9 3.93 -2.23 13.11
C ARG A 9 2.53 -2.67 13.52
N PRO A 10 2.37 -3.74 14.29
CA PRO A 10 1.05 -4.12 14.80
C PRO A 10 0.61 -3.03 15.77
N ASN A 11 -0.57 -2.43 15.54
CA ASN A 11 -1.23 -1.42 16.37
C ASN A 11 -0.75 0.03 16.25
N GLU A 12 -0.54 0.58 15.07
CA GLU A 12 -0.61 2.03 14.94
C GLU A 12 -2.08 2.47 15.16
N LYS A 13 -2.31 3.12 16.30
CA LYS A 13 -3.59 3.77 16.56
C LYS A 13 -3.65 5.06 15.73
N ALA A 14 -4.80 5.34 15.13
CA ALA A 14 -5.03 6.61 14.46
C ALA A 14 -4.75 7.78 15.41
N LYS A 15 -4.02 8.80 14.94
CA LYS A 15 -3.71 10.01 15.71
C LYS A 15 -4.99 10.82 15.98
N ASP A 16 -5.84 10.95 14.94
CA ASP A 16 -7.16 11.59 15.05
C ASP A 16 -8.27 10.63 14.60
N PHE A 17 -8.69 9.76 15.51
CA PHE A 17 -9.76 8.80 15.26
C PHE A 17 -11.09 9.47 14.85
N LYS A 18 -11.50 10.54 15.55
CA LYS A 18 -12.81 11.19 15.30
C LYS A 18 -12.83 11.93 13.97
N GLY A 19 -11.78 12.70 13.65
CA GLY A 19 -11.66 13.44 12.39
C GLY A 19 -11.61 12.48 11.20
N THR A 20 -10.80 11.44 11.30
CA THR A 20 -10.64 10.43 10.24
C THR A 20 -11.92 9.65 9.97
N MET A 21 -12.63 9.20 11.02
CA MET A 21 -13.92 8.52 10.86
C MET A 21 -14.98 9.44 10.27
N LYS A 22 -14.99 10.72 10.62
CA LYS A 22 -15.88 11.72 10.00
C LYS A 22 -15.58 11.92 8.51
N LYS A 23 -14.31 11.95 8.12
CA LYS A 23 -13.88 12.00 6.71
C LYS A 23 -14.35 10.76 5.95
N LEU A 24 -14.14 9.56 6.52
CA LEU A 24 -14.58 8.30 5.91
C LEU A 24 -16.11 8.26 5.72
N ILE A 25 -16.88 8.65 6.73
CA ILE A 25 -18.35 8.72 6.63
C ILE A 25 -18.78 9.73 5.56
N ARG A 26 -18.12 10.90 5.48
CA ARG A 26 -18.39 11.90 4.42
C ARG A 26 -18.04 11.34 3.04
N TYR A 27 -16.95 10.61 2.90
CA TYR A 27 -16.56 9.96 1.66
C TYR A 27 -17.60 8.94 1.19
N MET A 28 -18.18 8.19 2.13
CA MET A 28 -19.25 7.24 1.89
C MET A 28 -20.63 7.89 1.67
N ALA A 29 -20.81 9.19 1.93
CA ALA A 29 -22.11 9.87 1.83
C ALA A 29 -22.75 9.82 0.44
N ILE A 30 -21.99 9.54 -0.60
CA ILE A 30 -22.48 9.28 -1.96
C ILE A 30 -23.39 8.04 -1.98
N TYR A 31 -23.16 7.07 -1.11
CA TYR A 31 -23.92 5.83 -0.98
C TYR A 31 -24.94 5.85 0.15
N LYS A 32 -25.31 7.04 0.67
CA LYS A 32 -26.21 7.20 1.82
C LYS A 32 -27.53 6.44 1.71
N VAL A 33 -28.11 6.35 0.50
CA VAL A 33 -29.37 5.63 0.27
C VAL A 33 -29.17 4.12 0.47
N GLN A 34 -28.11 3.55 -0.10
CA GLN A 34 -27.82 2.12 0.07
C GLN A 34 -27.49 1.79 1.54
N VAL A 35 -26.69 2.63 2.22
CA VAL A 35 -26.35 2.47 3.65
C VAL A 35 -27.61 2.56 4.53
N PHE A 36 -28.57 3.43 4.20
CA PHE A 36 -29.86 3.51 4.87
C PHE A 36 -30.63 2.19 4.74
N PHE A 37 -30.75 1.65 3.51
CA PHE A 37 -31.42 0.36 3.32
C PHE A 37 -30.69 -0.80 4.02
N VAL A 38 -29.36 -0.80 4.02
CA VAL A 38 -28.57 -1.77 4.79
C VAL A 38 -28.97 -1.72 6.28
N ALA A 39 -29.08 -0.54 6.87
CA ALA A 39 -29.49 -0.38 8.28
C ALA A 39 -30.94 -0.88 8.51
N VAL A 40 -31.86 -0.54 7.63
CA VAL A 40 -33.27 -0.99 7.72
C VAL A 40 -33.36 -2.52 7.65
N PHE A 41 -32.74 -3.14 6.65
CA PHE A 41 -32.76 -4.61 6.52
C PHE A 41 -32.02 -5.32 7.65
N ALA A 42 -30.92 -4.73 8.16
CA ALA A 42 -30.21 -5.25 9.33
C ALA A 42 -31.11 -5.26 10.58
N ILE A 43 -31.80 -4.16 10.85
CA ILE A 43 -32.70 -4.03 12.00
C ILE A 43 -33.90 -4.98 11.84
N CYS A 44 -34.57 -4.96 10.71
CA CYS A 44 -35.74 -5.83 10.45
C CYS A 44 -35.38 -7.32 10.56
N GLY A 45 -34.30 -7.75 9.89
CA GLY A 45 -33.84 -9.14 9.95
C GLY A 45 -33.51 -9.58 11.38
N THR A 46 -32.86 -8.69 12.14
CA THR A 46 -32.52 -8.95 13.55
C THR A 46 -33.77 -9.04 14.43
N ILE A 47 -34.76 -8.15 14.24
CA ILE A 47 -36.03 -8.20 15.01
C ILE A 47 -36.75 -9.52 14.76
N PHE A 48 -36.88 -9.97 13.49
CA PHE A 48 -37.52 -11.25 13.19
C PHE A 48 -36.77 -12.43 13.84
N ASN A 49 -35.45 -12.38 13.91
CA ASN A 49 -34.66 -13.41 14.56
C ASN A 49 -34.85 -13.42 16.09
N ILE A 50 -34.99 -12.22 16.73
CA ILE A 50 -35.18 -12.08 18.18
C ILE A 50 -36.57 -12.55 18.63
N VAL A 51 -37.60 -12.37 17.81
CA VAL A 51 -38.97 -12.78 18.16
C VAL A 51 -39.15 -14.30 18.07
N GLY A 52 -38.37 -14.97 17.25
CA GLY A 52 -38.45 -16.42 17.00
C GLY A 52 -38.48 -17.29 18.26
N PRO A 53 -37.53 -17.14 19.22
CA PRO A 53 -37.47 -17.94 20.44
C PRO A 53 -38.74 -17.83 21.32
N LYS A 54 -39.36 -16.62 21.40
CA LYS A 54 -40.61 -16.44 22.18
C LYS A 54 -41.78 -17.18 21.54
N ILE A 55 -41.89 -17.18 20.23
CA ILE A 55 -42.94 -17.91 19.50
C ILE A 55 -42.69 -19.42 19.61
N LEU A 56 -41.42 -19.85 19.47
CA LEU A 56 -41.06 -21.26 19.65
C LEU A 56 -41.36 -21.77 21.08
N GLY A 57 -41.17 -20.92 22.11
CA GLY A 57 -41.55 -21.23 23.47
C GLY A 57 -43.04 -21.56 23.61
N LYS A 58 -43.93 -20.85 22.89
CA LYS A 58 -45.36 -21.18 22.87
C LYS A 58 -45.64 -22.61 22.36
N ALA A 59 -44.87 -23.08 21.36
CA ALA A 59 -44.98 -24.46 20.92
C ALA A 59 -44.61 -25.47 22.00
N THR A 60 -43.56 -25.16 22.78
CA THR A 60 -43.15 -26.00 23.93
C THR A 60 -44.21 -26.03 25.04
N THR A 61 -44.84 -24.87 25.34
CA THR A 61 -45.96 -24.81 26.26
C THR A 61 -47.16 -25.64 25.79
N GLU A 62 -47.53 -25.56 24.49
CA GLU A 62 -48.62 -26.36 23.93
C GLU A 62 -48.32 -27.87 23.97
N ILE A 63 -47.08 -28.28 23.73
CA ILE A 63 -46.67 -29.69 23.87
C ILE A 63 -46.81 -30.13 25.33
N PHE A 64 -46.32 -29.32 26.28
CA PHE A 64 -46.39 -29.63 27.70
C PHE A 64 -47.86 -29.75 28.18
N ASN A 65 -48.69 -28.75 27.83
CA ASN A 65 -50.11 -28.73 28.20
C ASN A 65 -50.88 -29.93 27.58
N GLY A 66 -50.57 -30.28 26.32
CA GLY A 66 -51.12 -31.46 25.66
C GLY A 66 -50.71 -32.79 26.31
N LEU A 67 -49.48 -32.87 26.82
CA LEU A 67 -48.98 -34.03 27.57
C LEU A 67 -49.72 -34.14 28.91
N VAL A 68 -49.86 -33.06 29.66
CA VAL A 68 -50.60 -33.00 30.94
C VAL A 68 -52.08 -33.37 30.70
N SER A 69 -52.73 -32.80 29.65
CA SER A 69 -54.10 -33.14 29.27
C SER A 69 -54.25 -34.64 28.98
N LYS A 70 -53.32 -35.23 28.23
CA LYS A 70 -53.35 -36.68 27.94
C LYS A 70 -53.23 -37.56 29.17
N VAL A 71 -52.37 -37.17 30.12
CA VAL A 71 -52.19 -37.90 31.38
C VAL A 71 -53.44 -37.77 32.27
N SER A 72 -54.14 -36.62 32.20
CA SER A 72 -55.37 -36.34 32.91
C SER A 72 -56.64 -36.88 32.22
N GLY A 73 -56.52 -37.64 31.14
CA GLY A 73 -57.65 -38.24 30.41
C GLY A 73 -58.37 -37.32 29.41
N GLY A 74 -57.77 -36.21 29.00
CA GLY A 74 -58.30 -35.28 28.00
C GLY A 74 -57.83 -35.60 26.55
N ASP A 75 -58.14 -34.69 25.61
CA ASP A 75 -57.93 -34.83 24.16
C ASP A 75 -56.47 -34.94 23.70
N GLY A 76 -55.48 -34.64 24.58
CA GLY A 76 -54.06 -34.73 24.32
C GLY A 76 -53.48 -33.55 23.53
N MET A 77 -52.49 -33.79 22.67
CA MET A 77 -51.75 -32.73 21.95
C MET A 77 -52.51 -32.20 20.75
N ASN A 78 -52.57 -30.85 20.61
CA ASN A 78 -53.12 -30.18 19.44
C ASN A 78 -52.02 -29.98 18.40
N PHE A 79 -51.78 -31.00 17.53
CA PHE A 79 -50.76 -30.94 16.47
C PHE A 79 -51.04 -29.84 15.44
N GLY A 80 -52.30 -29.47 15.19
CA GLY A 80 -52.67 -28.40 14.28
C GLY A 80 -52.16 -27.04 14.76
N LYS A 81 -52.34 -26.72 16.09
CA LYS A 81 -51.85 -25.48 16.68
C LYS A 81 -50.33 -25.44 16.76
N ILE A 82 -49.70 -26.56 17.12
CA ILE A 82 -48.23 -26.69 17.09
C ILE A 82 -47.68 -26.45 15.68
N GLY A 83 -48.30 -27.05 14.65
CA GLY A 83 -47.94 -26.89 13.26
C GLY A 83 -48.04 -25.43 12.80
N GLN A 84 -49.09 -24.70 13.17
CA GLN A 84 -49.25 -23.26 12.89
C GLN A 84 -48.14 -22.42 13.53
N ILE A 85 -47.78 -22.69 14.81
CA ILE A 85 -46.71 -21.98 15.50
C ILE A 85 -45.38 -22.22 14.81
N LEU A 86 -45.05 -23.47 14.46
CA LEU A 86 -43.80 -23.83 13.80
C LEU A 86 -43.70 -23.21 12.39
N LEU A 87 -44.83 -23.20 11.62
CA LEU A 87 -44.88 -22.56 10.32
C LEU A 87 -44.65 -21.03 10.44
N THR A 88 -45.21 -20.39 11.47
CA THR A 88 -45.00 -18.97 11.76
C THR A 88 -43.53 -18.68 12.01
N VAL A 89 -42.88 -19.49 12.87
CA VAL A 89 -41.43 -19.36 13.17
C VAL A 89 -40.59 -19.55 11.91
N LEU A 90 -40.94 -20.54 11.08
CA LEU A 90 -40.27 -20.79 9.81
C LEU A 90 -40.37 -19.58 8.87
N CYS A 91 -41.58 -19.00 8.72
CA CYS A 91 -41.78 -17.80 7.91
C CYS A 91 -40.94 -16.62 8.42
N LEU A 92 -40.88 -16.39 9.73
CA LEU A 92 -40.07 -15.33 10.35
C LEU A 92 -38.57 -15.52 10.05
N TYR A 93 -38.05 -16.74 10.17
CA TYR A 93 -36.66 -17.04 9.88
C TYR A 93 -36.35 -16.91 8.38
N VAL A 94 -37.25 -17.29 7.50
CA VAL A 94 -37.09 -17.09 6.04
C VAL A 94 -37.03 -15.59 5.71
N ILE A 95 -37.94 -14.79 6.27
CA ILE A 95 -37.93 -13.32 6.10
C ILE A 95 -36.64 -12.71 6.65
N SER A 96 -36.21 -13.15 7.85
CA SER A 96 -34.93 -12.74 8.43
C SER A 96 -33.73 -13.06 7.53
N ALA A 97 -33.71 -14.27 6.93
CA ALA A 97 -32.67 -14.70 6.01
C ALA A 97 -32.64 -13.84 4.72
N ILE A 98 -33.82 -13.54 4.16
CA ILE A 98 -33.95 -12.65 3.00
C ILE A 98 -33.44 -11.24 3.34
N CYS A 99 -33.83 -10.68 4.48
CA CYS A 99 -33.35 -9.37 4.93
C CYS A 99 -31.80 -9.37 5.08
N SER A 100 -31.24 -10.40 5.68
CA SER A 100 -29.79 -10.54 5.86
C SER A 100 -29.08 -10.69 4.51
N PHE A 101 -29.64 -11.43 3.57
CA PHE A 101 -29.11 -11.56 2.21
C PHE A 101 -29.08 -10.21 1.47
N VAL A 102 -30.20 -9.49 1.45
CA VAL A 102 -30.29 -8.17 0.81
C VAL A 102 -29.34 -7.16 1.44
N GLN A 103 -29.27 -7.14 2.77
CA GLN A 103 -28.32 -6.32 3.51
C GLN A 103 -26.87 -6.62 3.13
N GLY A 104 -26.48 -7.89 3.10
CA GLY A 104 -25.13 -8.31 2.72
C GLY A 104 -24.78 -7.93 1.28
N TYR A 105 -25.72 -8.16 0.35
CA TYR A 105 -25.55 -7.80 -1.06
C TYR A 105 -25.33 -6.29 -1.25
N LEU A 106 -26.16 -5.46 -0.61
CA LEU A 106 -26.05 -4.01 -0.69
C LEU A 106 -24.74 -3.50 -0.06
N MET A 107 -24.37 -4.02 1.13
CA MET A 107 -23.18 -3.58 1.83
C MET A 107 -21.90 -3.97 1.09
N THR A 108 -21.84 -5.18 0.54
CA THR A 108 -20.73 -5.62 -0.32
C THR A 108 -20.59 -4.70 -1.54
N GLY A 109 -21.71 -4.34 -2.18
CA GLY A 109 -21.73 -3.40 -3.30
C GLY A 109 -21.17 -2.01 -2.92
N VAL A 110 -21.56 -1.47 -1.77
CA VAL A 110 -21.05 -0.19 -1.25
C VAL A 110 -19.54 -0.29 -0.95
N SER A 111 -19.12 -1.34 -0.26
CA SER A 111 -17.71 -1.57 0.09
C SER A 111 -16.84 -1.65 -1.16
N GLN A 112 -17.20 -2.47 -2.15
CA GLN A 112 -16.42 -2.64 -3.37
C GLN A 112 -16.36 -1.38 -4.24
N LYS A 113 -17.45 -0.62 -4.35
CA LYS A 113 -17.44 0.68 -5.06
C LYS A 113 -16.57 1.70 -4.36
N THR A 114 -16.55 1.70 -3.02
CA THR A 114 -15.69 2.59 -2.22
C THR A 114 -14.22 2.26 -2.40
N THR A 115 -13.82 0.99 -2.33
CA THR A 115 -12.43 0.56 -2.54
C THR A 115 -11.96 0.79 -3.98
N TYR A 116 -12.81 0.51 -4.97
CA TYR A 116 -12.51 0.82 -6.38
C TYR A 116 -12.22 2.30 -6.58
N ARG A 117 -13.08 3.17 -6.01
CA ARG A 117 -12.91 4.62 -6.11
C ARG A 117 -11.64 5.10 -5.43
N LEU A 118 -11.33 4.61 -4.21
CA LEU A 118 -10.11 4.94 -3.49
C LEU A 118 -8.87 4.55 -4.28
N ARG A 119 -8.82 3.32 -4.83
CA ARG A 119 -7.68 2.88 -5.65
C ARG A 119 -7.48 3.74 -6.89
N ARG A 120 -8.57 4.12 -7.55
CA ARG A 120 -8.52 5.02 -8.70
C ARG A 120 -7.96 6.39 -8.31
N GLU A 121 -8.50 7.01 -7.25
CA GLU A 121 -8.05 8.32 -6.78
C GLU A 121 -6.57 8.29 -6.32
N ILE A 122 -6.13 7.20 -5.66
CA ILE A 122 -4.72 7.03 -5.28
C ILE A 122 -3.84 6.88 -6.54
N SER A 123 -4.26 6.09 -7.53
CA SER A 123 -3.52 5.91 -8.78
C SER A 123 -3.39 7.22 -9.56
N GLU A 124 -4.47 7.99 -9.66
CA GLU A 124 -4.45 9.33 -10.26
C GLU A 124 -3.54 10.28 -9.48
N LYS A 125 -3.58 10.22 -8.14
CA LYS A 125 -2.76 11.05 -7.26
C LYS A 125 -1.26 10.76 -7.41
N ILE A 126 -0.86 9.48 -7.50
CA ILE A 126 0.53 9.07 -7.71
C ILE A 126 1.14 9.82 -8.92
N ASN A 127 0.40 9.95 -10.01
CA ASN A 127 0.88 10.60 -11.22
C ASN A 127 0.92 12.16 -11.13
N ARG A 128 0.33 12.73 -10.09
CA ARG A 128 0.31 14.19 -9.86
C ARG A 128 1.19 14.65 -8.70
N MET A 129 1.79 13.72 -7.96
CA MET A 129 2.64 14.06 -6.82
C MET A 129 4.03 14.51 -7.27
N PRO A 130 4.66 15.45 -6.56
CA PRO A 130 6.01 15.89 -6.85
C PRO A 130 7.04 14.80 -6.58
N MET A 131 8.15 14.82 -7.33
CA MET A 131 9.25 13.86 -7.18
C MET A 131 9.83 13.84 -5.76
N SER A 132 9.83 14.98 -5.08
CA SER A 132 10.29 15.12 -3.68
C SER A 132 9.57 14.19 -2.71
N TYR A 133 8.31 13.85 -2.97
CA TYR A 133 7.58 12.89 -2.15
C TYR A 133 8.17 11.48 -2.27
N PHE A 134 8.48 11.05 -3.50
CA PHE A 134 9.02 9.70 -3.76
C PHE A 134 10.49 9.56 -3.36
N ASP A 135 11.27 10.64 -3.42
CA ASP A 135 12.65 10.65 -2.92
C ASP A 135 12.73 10.50 -1.39
N THR A 136 11.67 10.90 -0.65
CA THR A 136 11.62 10.84 0.82
C THR A 136 10.91 9.63 1.38
N LYS A 137 10.04 8.97 0.59
CA LYS A 137 9.22 7.84 1.02
C LYS A 137 9.60 6.55 0.29
N PRO A 138 9.75 5.43 1.01
CA PRO A 138 9.99 4.14 0.38
C PRO A 138 8.82 3.75 -0.54
N VAL A 139 9.11 3.21 -1.73
CA VAL A 139 8.10 2.74 -2.70
C VAL A 139 7.12 1.75 -2.06
N GLY A 140 7.60 0.85 -1.19
CA GLY A 140 6.77 -0.11 -0.48
C GLY A 140 5.73 0.52 0.45
N GLU A 141 6.00 1.71 1.02
CA GLU A 141 5.02 2.44 1.83
C GLU A 141 3.85 2.94 0.96
N VAL A 142 4.15 3.51 -0.21
CA VAL A 142 3.13 3.98 -1.16
C VAL A 142 2.30 2.82 -1.69
N LEU A 143 2.95 1.72 -2.08
CA LEU A 143 2.28 0.52 -2.57
C LEU A 143 1.37 -0.09 -1.51
N SER A 144 1.80 -0.13 -0.25
CA SER A 144 0.99 -0.63 0.87
C SER A 144 -0.30 0.18 1.08
N ARG A 145 -0.31 1.48 0.78
CA ARG A 145 -1.53 2.32 0.84
C ARG A 145 -2.55 1.92 -0.22
N VAL A 146 -2.10 1.65 -1.44
CA VAL A 146 -2.98 1.22 -2.57
C VAL A 146 -3.58 -0.16 -2.33
N THR A 147 -2.79 -1.07 -1.74
CA THR A 147 -3.16 -2.47 -1.52
C THR A 147 -3.73 -2.68 -0.11
N ASN A 148 -2.87 -2.79 0.88
CA ASN A 148 -3.23 -3.24 2.23
C ASN A 148 -4.18 -2.29 2.96
N ASP A 149 -3.96 -0.97 2.88
CA ASP A 149 -4.80 -0.01 3.60
C ASP A 149 -6.19 0.07 2.97
N VAL A 150 -6.30 0.10 1.64
CA VAL A 150 -7.60 0.08 0.96
C VAL A 150 -8.34 -1.24 1.17
N ASP A 151 -7.65 -2.39 1.19
CA ASP A 151 -8.27 -3.68 1.50
C ASP A 151 -8.76 -3.75 2.95
N THR A 152 -7.98 -3.22 3.90
CA THR A 152 -8.39 -3.09 5.29
C THR A 152 -9.67 -2.26 5.42
N LEU A 153 -9.75 -1.14 4.70
CA LEU A 153 -10.96 -0.31 4.63
C LEU A 153 -12.15 -1.09 4.06
N GLY A 154 -11.97 -1.79 2.94
CA GLY A 154 -13.02 -2.57 2.30
C GLY A 154 -13.58 -3.67 3.19
N GLN A 155 -12.71 -4.45 3.81
CA GLN A 155 -13.11 -5.53 4.74
C GLN A 155 -13.81 -4.97 5.99
N SER A 156 -13.24 -3.94 6.59
CA SER A 156 -13.82 -3.29 7.75
C SER A 156 -15.19 -2.68 7.48
N LEU A 157 -15.37 -1.98 6.37
CA LEU A 157 -16.65 -1.39 6.00
C LEU A 157 -17.72 -2.46 5.85
N ASN A 158 -17.39 -3.57 5.19
CA ASN A 158 -18.35 -4.67 4.99
C ASN A 158 -18.76 -5.34 6.32
N GLN A 159 -17.80 -5.61 7.20
CA GLN A 159 -18.04 -6.31 8.46
C GLN A 159 -18.49 -5.39 9.59
N SER A 160 -17.75 -4.31 9.87
CA SER A 160 -17.96 -3.50 11.07
C SER A 160 -19.29 -2.78 11.09
N ALA A 161 -19.70 -2.16 9.97
CA ALA A 161 -20.93 -1.39 9.92
C ALA A 161 -22.16 -2.30 10.14
N THR A 162 -22.18 -3.42 9.42
CA THR A 162 -23.25 -4.42 9.54
C THR A 162 -23.31 -5.03 10.94
N GLN A 163 -22.16 -5.51 11.43
CA GLN A 163 -22.08 -6.19 12.72
C GLN A 163 -22.39 -5.26 13.90
N MET A 164 -22.02 -3.97 13.83
CA MET A 164 -22.39 -2.99 14.85
C MET A 164 -23.89 -2.81 14.93
N ILE A 165 -24.58 -2.61 13.79
CA ILE A 165 -26.03 -2.41 13.74
C ILE A 165 -26.75 -3.66 14.27
N THR A 166 -26.39 -4.84 13.78
CA THR A 166 -27.02 -6.09 14.21
C THR A 166 -26.77 -6.39 15.68
N SER A 167 -25.54 -6.20 16.17
CA SER A 167 -25.19 -6.46 17.58
C SER A 167 -25.91 -5.52 18.54
N VAL A 168 -25.96 -4.22 18.23
CA VAL A 168 -26.70 -3.24 19.06
C VAL A 168 -28.20 -3.54 19.04
N THR A 169 -28.77 -3.83 17.86
CA THR A 169 -30.20 -4.19 17.74
C THR A 169 -30.50 -5.48 18.50
N THR A 170 -29.64 -6.50 18.41
CA THR A 170 -29.81 -7.76 19.14
C THR A 170 -29.75 -7.52 20.64
N LEU A 171 -28.79 -6.75 21.14
CA LEU A 171 -28.60 -6.49 22.54
C LEU A 171 -29.83 -5.77 23.17
N ILE A 172 -30.30 -4.71 22.50
CA ILE A 172 -31.49 -3.96 22.92
C ILE A 172 -32.75 -4.84 22.81
N GLY A 173 -32.94 -5.52 21.69
CA GLY A 173 -34.15 -6.32 21.45
C GLY A 173 -34.23 -7.54 22.37
N VAL A 174 -33.12 -8.27 22.59
CA VAL A 174 -33.06 -9.39 23.51
C VAL A 174 -33.32 -8.92 24.95
N PHE A 175 -32.74 -7.78 25.38
CA PHE A 175 -32.99 -7.20 26.69
C PHE A 175 -34.47 -6.86 26.91
N ILE A 176 -35.13 -6.24 25.93
CA ILE A 176 -36.57 -5.95 26.00
C ILE A 176 -37.39 -7.26 26.08
N MET A 177 -37.04 -8.27 25.28
CA MET A 177 -37.74 -9.57 25.31
C MET A 177 -37.57 -10.28 26.66
N MET A 178 -36.37 -10.26 27.25
CA MET A 178 -36.13 -10.82 28.59
C MET A 178 -36.97 -10.13 29.65
N LEU A 179 -37.01 -8.79 29.66
CA LEU A 179 -37.87 -8.02 30.57
C LEU A 179 -39.36 -8.34 30.38
N SER A 180 -39.79 -8.61 29.15
CA SER A 180 -41.20 -8.97 28.85
C SER A 180 -41.61 -10.36 29.35
N ILE A 181 -40.65 -11.24 29.63
CA ILE A 181 -40.91 -12.58 30.21
C ILE A 181 -40.86 -12.50 31.75
N SER A 182 -39.74 -12.09 32.32
CA SER A 182 -39.57 -11.98 33.75
C SER A 182 -38.47 -10.98 34.13
N PRO A 183 -38.80 -9.85 34.77
CA PRO A 183 -37.80 -8.90 35.27
C PRO A 183 -36.80 -9.54 36.25
N LEU A 184 -37.27 -10.46 37.11
CA LEU A 184 -36.41 -11.12 38.09
C LEU A 184 -35.35 -12.01 37.45
N MET A 185 -35.73 -12.81 36.44
CA MET A 185 -34.80 -13.63 35.68
C MET A 185 -33.81 -12.74 34.88
N THR A 186 -34.28 -11.60 34.40
CA THR A 186 -33.43 -10.64 33.67
C THR A 186 -32.32 -10.07 34.56
N VAL A 187 -32.63 -9.76 35.85
CA VAL A 187 -31.60 -9.30 36.79
C VAL A 187 -30.50 -10.35 36.97
N ILE A 188 -30.87 -11.64 37.11
CA ILE A 188 -29.88 -12.72 37.21
C ILE A 188 -29.01 -12.81 35.95
N ALA A 189 -29.62 -12.75 34.77
CA ALA A 189 -28.89 -12.78 33.52
C ALA A 189 -27.91 -11.58 33.35
N VAL A 190 -28.34 -10.38 33.79
CA VAL A 190 -27.50 -9.19 33.80
C VAL A 190 -26.33 -9.30 34.77
N LEU A 191 -26.53 -9.94 35.96
CA LEU A 191 -25.46 -10.17 36.95
C LEU A 191 -24.35 -11.12 36.43
N ILE A 192 -24.62 -11.95 35.43
CA ILE A 192 -23.60 -12.79 34.79
C ILE A 192 -22.57 -11.94 34.02
N LEU A 193 -22.95 -10.76 33.52
CA LEU A 193 -22.06 -9.90 32.73
C LEU A 193 -20.85 -9.38 33.55
N PRO A 194 -21.01 -8.75 34.72
CA PRO A 194 -19.84 -8.32 35.49
C PRO A 194 -18.98 -9.50 35.96
N LEU A 195 -19.58 -10.66 36.24
CA LEU A 195 -18.83 -11.87 36.57
C LEU A 195 -17.96 -12.30 35.37
N SER A 196 -18.54 -12.36 34.19
CA SER A 196 -17.82 -12.68 32.93
C SER A 196 -16.71 -11.66 32.66
N ALA A 197 -17.02 -10.37 32.77
CA ALA A 197 -16.06 -9.30 32.55
C ALA A 197 -14.87 -9.35 33.51
N GLY A 198 -15.15 -9.66 34.80
CA GLY A 198 -14.11 -9.83 35.81
C GLY A 198 -13.16 -10.99 35.52
N LEU A 199 -13.70 -12.15 35.14
CA LEU A 199 -12.91 -13.34 34.79
C LEU A 199 -12.10 -13.11 33.50
N ILE A 200 -12.71 -12.52 32.48
CA ILE A 200 -12.00 -12.14 31.23
C ILE A 200 -10.88 -11.17 31.56
N GLY A 201 -11.15 -10.12 32.34
CA GLY A 201 -10.14 -9.13 32.74
C GLY A 201 -8.97 -9.76 33.48
N PHE A 202 -9.25 -10.73 34.35
CA PHE A 202 -8.22 -11.48 35.08
C PHE A 202 -7.32 -12.28 34.09
N VAL A 203 -7.92 -13.04 33.16
CA VAL A 203 -7.19 -13.81 32.16
C VAL A 203 -6.38 -12.88 31.26
N MET A 204 -6.97 -11.79 30.76
CA MET A 204 -6.29 -10.83 29.90
C MET A 204 -5.09 -10.17 30.59
N LYS A 205 -5.24 -9.75 31.84
CA LYS A 205 -4.15 -9.15 32.63
C LYS A 205 -2.94 -10.08 32.73
N HIS A 206 -3.16 -11.39 32.86
CA HIS A 206 -2.09 -12.37 32.96
C HIS A 206 -1.51 -12.77 31.60
N SER A 207 -2.32 -12.77 30.55
CA SER A 207 -1.85 -13.14 29.20
C SER A 207 -1.10 -12.01 28.49
N GLN A 208 -1.39 -10.74 28.81
CA GLN A 208 -0.89 -9.55 28.08
C GLN A 208 0.64 -9.53 27.93
N LYS A 209 1.39 -9.83 29.00
CA LYS A 209 2.86 -9.83 28.93
C LYS A 209 3.42 -10.89 27.96
N TYR A 210 2.78 -12.06 27.89
CA TYR A 210 3.18 -13.14 27.00
C TYR A 210 2.80 -12.84 25.56
N PHE A 211 1.65 -12.20 25.35
CA PHE A 211 1.23 -11.73 24.02
C PHE A 211 2.21 -10.70 23.46
N VAL A 212 2.61 -9.70 24.28
CA VAL A 212 3.62 -8.72 23.86
C VAL A 212 4.96 -9.39 23.60
N GLY A 213 5.39 -10.32 24.47
CA GLY A 213 6.61 -11.11 24.27
C GLY A 213 6.57 -11.92 22.96
N GLN A 214 5.48 -12.61 22.69
CA GLN A 214 5.26 -13.34 21.45
C GLN A 214 5.42 -12.45 20.22
N GLN A 215 4.80 -11.26 20.21
CA GLN A 215 4.90 -10.32 19.08
C GLN A 215 6.33 -9.79 18.91
N THR A 216 7.02 -9.49 20.02
CA THR A 216 8.40 -9.01 19.99
C THR A 216 9.35 -10.08 19.44
N TYR A 217 9.29 -11.30 19.98
CA TYR A 217 10.18 -12.37 19.52
C TYR A 217 9.84 -12.86 18.11
N LEU A 218 8.56 -12.83 17.70
CA LEU A 218 8.19 -13.10 16.31
C LEU A 218 8.80 -12.07 15.36
N GLY A 219 8.79 -10.79 15.76
CA GLY A 219 9.46 -9.74 14.99
C GLY A 219 10.96 -9.96 14.88
N ASN A 220 11.62 -10.39 15.98
CA ASN A 220 13.05 -10.69 15.98
C ASN A 220 13.38 -11.90 15.08
N VAL A 221 12.59 -12.98 15.16
CA VAL A 221 12.75 -14.16 14.29
C VAL A 221 12.60 -13.78 12.83
N ASN A 222 11.58 -13.00 12.48
CA ASN A 222 11.39 -12.54 11.10
C ASN A 222 12.57 -11.69 10.61
N GLY A 223 13.06 -10.75 11.45
CA GLY A 223 14.25 -9.95 11.12
C GLY A 223 15.50 -10.80 10.91
N GLN A 224 15.73 -11.81 11.76
CA GLN A 224 16.84 -12.76 11.59
C GLN A 224 16.70 -13.58 10.30
N VAL A 225 15.50 -14.07 9.97
CA VAL A 225 15.27 -14.81 8.71
C VAL A 225 15.56 -13.92 7.51
N GLU A 226 15.12 -12.66 7.52
CA GLU A 226 15.38 -11.69 6.44
C GLU A 226 16.88 -11.44 6.28
N GLU A 227 17.60 -11.24 7.40
CA GLU A 227 19.05 -11.01 7.42
C GLU A 227 19.83 -12.25 6.93
N ILE A 228 19.49 -13.43 7.45
CA ILE A 228 20.12 -14.70 7.07
C ILE A 228 19.89 -15.01 5.59
N TYR A 229 18.65 -14.81 5.09
CA TYR A 229 18.32 -15.05 3.70
C TYR A 229 19.00 -14.05 2.76
N GLY A 230 19.01 -12.75 3.14
CA GLY A 230 19.70 -11.71 2.38
C GLY A 230 21.23 -11.88 2.36
N GLY A 231 21.80 -12.35 3.47
CA GLY A 231 23.24 -12.59 3.63
C GLY A 231 23.70 -14.03 3.36
N HIS A 232 22.83 -14.90 2.80
CA HIS A 232 23.11 -16.35 2.72
C HIS A 232 24.42 -16.71 2.02
N ASN A 233 24.74 -16.01 0.92
CA ASN A 233 26.00 -16.24 0.21
C ASN A 233 27.23 -15.91 1.08
N ILE A 234 27.14 -14.90 1.95
CA ILE A 234 28.22 -14.51 2.85
C ILE A 234 28.37 -15.57 3.95
N ILE A 235 27.25 -16.01 4.54
CA ILE A 235 27.23 -17.08 5.56
C ILE A 235 27.94 -18.32 5.01
N LYS A 236 27.58 -18.73 3.77
CA LYS A 236 28.20 -19.88 3.07
C LYS A 236 29.70 -19.66 2.80
N ALA A 237 30.08 -18.48 2.33
CA ALA A 237 31.47 -18.15 2.01
C ALA A 237 32.39 -18.21 3.26
N PHE A 238 31.85 -17.89 4.45
CA PHE A 238 32.58 -17.87 5.71
C PHE A 238 32.31 -19.09 6.60
N ASN A 239 31.53 -20.09 6.16
CA ASN A 239 31.17 -21.31 6.92
C ASN A 239 30.62 -20.99 8.32
N LYS A 240 29.64 -20.06 8.39
CA LYS A 240 29.03 -19.58 9.63
C LYS A 240 27.62 -20.11 9.89
N GLU A 241 27.24 -21.22 9.24
CA GLU A 241 25.89 -21.79 9.33
C GLU A 241 25.54 -22.22 10.75
N GLU A 242 26.46 -22.91 11.45
CA GLU A 242 26.19 -23.41 12.80
C GLU A 242 25.96 -22.27 13.79
N GLU A 243 26.80 -21.21 13.73
CA GLU A 243 26.68 -20.03 14.58
C GLU A 243 25.36 -19.29 14.37
N VAL A 244 24.92 -19.16 13.11
CA VAL A 244 23.66 -18.54 12.74
C VAL A 244 22.47 -19.36 13.23
N ILE A 245 22.54 -20.69 13.15
CA ILE A 245 21.48 -21.60 13.63
C ILE A 245 21.39 -21.52 15.16
N GLU A 246 22.49 -21.43 15.87
CA GLU A 246 22.50 -21.30 17.33
C GLU A 246 21.79 -20.02 17.79
N VAL A 247 22.13 -18.88 17.20
CA VAL A 247 21.48 -17.58 17.48
C VAL A 247 20.00 -17.60 17.15
N PHE A 248 19.63 -18.24 16.02
CA PHE A 248 18.23 -18.43 15.63
C PHE A 248 17.46 -19.24 16.66
N ASN A 249 18.03 -20.39 17.10
CA ASN A 249 17.40 -21.28 18.06
C ASN A 249 17.17 -20.58 19.41
N GLU A 250 18.14 -19.79 19.90
CA GLU A 250 17.97 -19.02 21.14
C GLU A 250 16.76 -18.06 21.06
N THR A 251 16.60 -17.39 19.94
CA THR A 251 15.46 -16.47 19.73
C THR A 251 14.15 -17.23 19.56
N ASN A 252 14.19 -18.36 18.86
CA ASN A 252 13.03 -19.22 18.63
C ASN A 252 12.53 -19.89 19.92
N ASP A 253 13.42 -20.27 20.83
CA ASP A 253 13.06 -20.79 22.16
C ASP A 253 12.33 -19.75 23.01
N LYS A 254 12.79 -18.48 22.98
CA LYS A 254 12.10 -17.37 23.63
C LYS A 254 10.72 -17.10 23.03
N LEU A 255 10.61 -17.22 21.69
CA LEU A 255 9.34 -17.16 20.98
C LEU A 255 8.42 -18.31 21.41
N TYR A 256 8.93 -19.54 21.44
CA TYR A 256 8.15 -20.71 21.84
C TYR A 256 7.57 -20.56 23.25
N ASP A 257 8.40 -20.18 24.24
CA ASP A 257 7.95 -20.02 25.63
C ASP A 257 6.87 -18.93 25.75
N SER A 258 7.04 -17.81 25.07
CA SER A 258 6.07 -16.71 25.06
C SER A 258 4.79 -17.08 24.31
N ALA A 259 4.90 -17.73 23.16
CA ALA A 259 3.79 -18.14 22.35
C ALA A 259 2.94 -19.23 23.04
N TRP A 260 3.59 -20.25 23.64
CA TRP A 260 2.91 -21.31 24.37
C TRP A 260 2.06 -20.72 25.51
N LYS A 261 2.64 -19.85 26.33
CA LYS A 261 1.93 -19.20 27.45
C LYS A 261 0.81 -18.27 26.97
N SER A 262 1.07 -17.51 25.91
CA SER A 262 0.06 -16.63 25.28
C SER A 262 -1.12 -17.43 24.76
N GLN A 263 -0.88 -18.52 24.04
CA GLN A 263 -1.92 -19.40 23.49
C GLN A 263 -2.69 -20.16 24.58
N PHE A 264 -2.00 -20.63 25.63
CA PHE A 264 -2.64 -21.26 26.77
C PHE A 264 -3.66 -20.34 27.44
N PHE A 265 -3.24 -19.13 27.83
CA PHE A 265 -4.14 -18.16 28.45
C PHE A 265 -5.28 -17.73 27.52
N SER A 266 -4.97 -17.48 26.25
CA SER A 266 -6.00 -17.14 25.26
C SER A 266 -6.98 -18.29 25.04
N GLY A 267 -6.49 -19.54 25.04
CA GLY A 267 -7.30 -20.73 24.90
C GLY A 267 -8.26 -20.99 26.09
N LEU A 268 -7.92 -20.50 27.29
CA LEU A 268 -8.79 -20.58 28.46
C LEU A 268 -10.03 -19.69 28.36
N MET A 269 -10.02 -18.67 27.51
CA MET A 269 -11.14 -17.72 27.40
C MET A 269 -12.46 -18.41 27.05
N MET A 270 -12.46 -19.30 26.05
CA MET A 270 -13.67 -20.01 25.60
C MET A 270 -14.23 -20.95 26.67
N PRO A 271 -13.45 -21.85 27.31
CA PRO A 271 -13.93 -22.69 28.40
C PRO A 271 -14.47 -21.90 29.60
N VAL A 272 -13.79 -20.80 29.99
CA VAL A 272 -14.24 -19.93 31.08
C VAL A 272 -15.59 -19.29 30.75
N MET A 273 -15.74 -18.77 29.52
CA MET A 273 -17.01 -18.18 29.08
C MET A 273 -18.14 -19.20 29.01
N GLN A 274 -17.85 -20.43 28.53
CA GLN A 274 -18.83 -21.53 28.56
C GLN A 274 -19.23 -21.93 29.98
N PHE A 275 -18.28 -22.00 30.91
CA PHE A 275 -18.55 -22.29 32.31
C PHE A 275 -19.49 -21.25 32.94
N VAL A 276 -19.20 -19.95 32.76
CA VAL A 276 -20.05 -18.87 33.25
C VAL A 276 -21.42 -18.89 32.58
N GLY A 277 -21.49 -19.16 31.27
CA GLY A 277 -22.76 -19.33 30.56
C GLY A 277 -23.60 -20.48 31.10
N ASN A 278 -22.96 -21.63 31.43
CA ASN A 278 -23.64 -22.77 32.01
C ASN A 278 -24.10 -22.52 33.44
N LEU A 279 -23.35 -21.75 34.24
CA LEU A 279 -23.84 -21.28 35.56
C LEU A 279 -25.11 -20.44 35.43
N GLY A 280 -25.11 -19.53 34.43
CA GLY A 280 -26.29 -18.72 34.08
C GLY A 280 -27.47 -19.59 33.65
N TYR A 281 -27.22 -20.58 32.82
CA TYR A 281 -28.24 -21.56 32.42
C TYR A 281 -28.86 -22.28 33.62
N VAL A 282 -28.05 -22.79 34.56
CA VAL A 282 -28.51 -23.47 35.76
C VAL A 282 -29.34 -22.52 36.63
N ALA A 283 -28.86 -21.29 36.86
CA ALA A 283 -29.57 -20.31 37.66
C ALA A 283 -30.96 -19.95 37.07
N VAL A 284 -30.99 -19.76 35.72
CA VAL A 284 -32.25 -19.49 34.99
C VAL A 284 -33.19 -20.69 35.03
N ALA A 285 -32.68 -21.93 34.91
CA ALA A 285 -33.51 -23.12 34.98
C ALA A 285 -34.13 -23.34 36.36
N ILE A 286 -33.36 -23.13 37.43
CA ILE A 286 -33.85 -23.26 38.81
C ILE A 286 -34.92 -22.18 39.10
N LEU A 287 -34.62 -20.91 38.81
CA LEU A 287 -35.56 -19.81 39.07
C LEU A 287 -36.78 -19.92 38.16
N GLY A 288 -36.58 -20.26 36.87
CA GLY A 288 -37.66 -20.46 35.90
C GLY A 288 -38.60 -21.59 36.32
N GLY A 289 -38.06 -22.74 36.76
CA GLY A 289 -38.86 -23.83 37.34
C GLY A 289 -39.68 -23.41 38.57
N TYR A 290 -39.06 -22.66 39.50
CA TYR A 290 -39.77 -22.11 40.65
C TYR A 290 -40.91 -21.15 40.26
N LEU A 291 -40.67 -20.24 39.30
CA LEU A 291 -41.69 -19.30 38.81
C LEU A 291 -42.82 -20.00 38.04
N THR A 292 -42.51 -21.08 37.31
CA THR A 292 -43.52 -21.92 36.63
C THR A 292 -44.43 -22.66 37.63
N ILE A 293 -43.87 -23.19 38.73
CA ILE A 293 -44.66 -23.82 39.81
C ILE A 293 -45.59 -22.80 40.51
N LYS A 294 -45.21 -21.52 40.49
CA LYS A 294 -46.00 -20.39 40.98
C LYS A 294 -46.97 -19.79 39.96
N ASP A 295 -47.10 -20.39 38.79
CA ASP A 295 -47.92 -19.91 37.67
C ASP A 295 -47.63 -18.46 37.24
N VAL A 296 -46.38 -17.98 37.44
CA VAL A 296 -45.92 -16.65 37.02
C VAL A 296 -45.45 -16.64 35.54
N ILE A 297 -44.86 -17.72 35.07
CA ILE A 297 -44.39 -17.92 33.71
C ILE A 297 -44.75 -19.31 33.22
N GLU A 298 -44.77 -19.49 31.87
CA GLU A 298 -45.03 -20.77 31.23
C GLU A 298 -43.74 -21.59 31.06
N VAL A 299 -43.84 -22.93 30.88
CA VAL A 299 -42.68 -23.81 30.65
C VAL A 299 -41.88 -23.38 29.39
N GLY A 300 -42.57 -22.95 28.35
CA GLY A 300 -41.96 -22.44 27.13
C GLY A 300 -41.19 -21.13 27.32
N ASP A 301 -41.54 -20.32 28.34
CA ASP A 301 -40.80 -19.10 28.65
C ASP A 301 -39.41 -19.42 29.21
N ILE A 302 -39.24 -20.51 29.94
CA ILE A 302 -37.93 -20.97 30.41
C ILE A 302 -37.01 -21.23 29.21
N GLN A 303 -37.51 -21.98 28.22
CA GLN A 303 -36.75 -22.28 26.98
C GLN A 303 -36.39 -21.01 26.22
N SER A 304 -37.35 -20.11 26.05
CA SER A 304 -37.14 -18.82 25.37
C SER A 304 -36.09 -17.98 26.09
N PHE A 305 -36.18 -17.92 27.43
CA PHE A 305 -35.25 -17.16 28.26
C PHE A 305 -33.82 -17.70 28.21
N ILE A 306 -33.65 -19.01 28.25
CA ILE A 306 -32.32 -19.66 28.05
C ILE A 306 -31.71 -19.25 26.71
N GLN A 307 -32.50 -19.25 25.63
CA GLN A 307 -32.04 -18.84 24.31
C GLN A 307 -31.65 -17.35 24.31
N TYR A 308 -32.43 -16.48 24.99
CA TYR A 308 -32.10 -15.08 25.09
C TYR A 308 -30.82 -14.82 25.89
N VAL A 309 -30.54 -15.55 26.96
CA VAL A 309 -29.30 -15.44 27.74
C VAL A 309 -28.09 -15.76 26.83
N ARG A 310 -28.19 -16.80 26.00
CA ARG A 310 -27.14 -17.13 25.02
C ARG A 310 -26.97 -16.03 23.99
N ASN A 311 -28.08 -15.50 23.45
CA ASN A 311 -28.07 -14.44 22.43
C ASN A 311 -27.68 -13.07 23.01
N PHE A 312 -27.59 -12.90 24.31
CA PHE A 312 -27.20 -11.64 24.96
C PHE A 312 -25.67 -11.49 25.10
N THR A 313 -24.97 -12.59 25.33
CA THR A 313 -23.48 -12.55 25.51
C THR A 313 -22.71 -12.42 24.22
N GLN A 314 -23.18 -13.00 23.13
CA GLN A 314 -22.48 -12.99 21.84
C GLN A 314 -22.30 -11.58 21.23
N PRO A 315 -23.35 -10.71 21.19
CA PRO A 315 -23.20 -9.35 20.67
C PRO A 315 -22.20 -8.49 21.41
N LEU A 316 -22.00 -8.70 22.71
CA LEU A 316 -21.00 -7.96 23.49
C LEU A 316 -19.58 -8.26 23.03
N GLN A 317 -19.28 -9.52 22.75
CA GLN A 317 -17.99 -9.91 22.19
C GLN A 317 -17.79 -9.32 20.78
N GLN A 318 -18.84 -9.33 19.96
CA GLN A 318 -18.81 -8.76 18.61
C GLN A 318 -18.57 -7.26 18.64
N ILE A 319 -19.21 -6.50 19.54
CA ILE A 319 -18.98 -5.06 19.70
C ILE A 319 -17.51 -4.78 20.07
N ALA A 320 -16.92 -5.58 20.97
CA ALA A 320 -15.52 -5.44 21.31
C ALA A 320 -14.57 -5.70 20.13
N GLN A 321 -14.87 -6.72 19.30
CA GLN A 321 -14.11 -7.01 18.08
C GLN A 321 -14.23 -5.87 17.06
N VAL A 322 -15.46 -5.35 16.87
CA VAL A 322 -15.71 -4.22 15.96
C VAL A 322 -14.97 -2.96 16.43
N ALA A 323 -14.89 -2.70 17.73
CA ALA A 323 -14.14 -1.56 18.27
C ALA A 323 -12.64 -1.63 17.89
N ASN A 324 -12.03 -2.81 18.00
CA ASN A 324 -10.64 -3.02 17.57
C ASN A 324 -10.48 -2.87 16.06
N MET A 325 -11.41 -3.42 15.28
CA MET A 325 -11.40 -3.29 13.82
C MET A 325 -11.56 -1.83 13.37
N LEU A 326 -12.44 -1.05 14.03
CA LEU A 326 -12.59 0.38 13.75
C LEU A 326 -11.32 1.19 14.04
N GLN A 327 -10.50 0.80 15.01
CA GLN A 327 -9.20 1.44 15.24
C GLN A 327 -8.23 1.19 14.07
N SER A 328 -8.14 -0.05 13.60
CA SER A 328 -7.33 -0.40 12.41
C SER A 328 -7.85 0.31 11.15
N THR A 329 -9.18 0.39 11.00
CA THR A 329 -9.84 1.12 9.91
C THR A 329 -9.48 2.60 9.94
N ALA A 330 -9.53 3.22 11.11
CA ALA A 330 -9.17 4.63 11.27
C ALA A 330 -7.70 4.89 10.93
N ALA A 331 -6.78 4.03 11.37
CA ALA A 331 -5.36 4.17 11.03
C ALA A 331 -5.10 4.01 9.53
N ALA A 332 -5.72 3.02 8.87
CA ALA A 332 -5.63 2.84 7.42
C ALA A 332 -6.26 4.02 6.67
N SER A 333 -7.43 4.50 7.11
CA SER A 333 -8.09 5.69 6.53
C SER A 333 -7.23 6.95 6.66
N GLU A 334 -6.59 7.15 7.81
CA GLU A 334 -5.72 8.30 8.06
C GLU A 334 -4.57 8.34 7.07
N ARG A 335 -3.87 7.21 6.85
CA ARG A 335 -2.79 7.10 5.88
C ARG A 335 -3.25 7.31 4.43
N VAL A 336 -4.42 6.75 4.07
CA VAL A 336 -4.99 6.93 2.72
C VAL A 336 -5.39 8.39 2.48
N PHE A 337 -6.08 9.04 3.43
CA PHE A 337 -6.48 10.43 3.28
C PHE A 337 -5.29 11.40 3.36
N GLU A 338 -4.29 11.13 4.23
CA GLU A 338 -3.04 11.89 4.27
C GLU A 338 -2.34 11.87 2.90
N PHE A 339 -2.35 10.72 2.23
CA PHE A 339 -1.80 10.60 0.88
C PHE A 339 -2.62 11.37 -0.16
N LEU A 340 -3.94 11.23 -0.15
CA LEU A 340 -4.82 11.90 -1.10
C LEU A 340 -4.83 13.43 -0.93
N GLU A 341 -4.66 13.93 0.30
CA GLU A 341 -4.57 15.35 0.64
C GLU A 341 -3.14 15.89 0.51
N GLY A 342 -2.14 15.04 0.21
CA GLY A 342 -0.75 15.43 0.03
C GLY A 342 -0.56 16.43 -1.12
N PRO A 343 0.60 17.11 -1.18
CA PRO A 343 0.87 18.12 -2.21
C PRO A 343 0.80 17.52 -3.61
N GLU A 344 0.36 18.31 -4.56
CA GLU A 344 0.41 18.00 -5.99
C GLU A 344 1.42 18.93 -6.67
N GLU A 345 2.00 18.46 -7.76
CA GLU A 345 2.90 19.26 -8.58
C GLU A 345 2.06 20.21 -9.44
N ASP A 346 2.38 21.52 -9.39
CA ASP A 346 1.76 22.48 -10.30
C ASP A 346 2.16 22.20 -11.73
N GLN A 347 1.20 21.77 -12.53
CA GLN A 347 1.43 21.39 -13.93
C GLN A 347 1.32 22.55 -14.90
N THR A 348 0.56 23.60 -14.55
CA THR A 348 0.16 24.68 -15.45
C THR A 348 0.58 26.04 -14.93
N VAL A 349 0.87 26.94 -15.88
CA VAL A 349 1.18 28.35 -15.66
C VAL A 349 0.11 29.22 -16.34
N GLU A 350 -0.22 30.39 -15.80
CA GLU A 350 -1.29 31.27 -16.36
C GLU A 350 -1.03 31.71 -17.82
N ASN A 351 0.23 31.98 -18.19
CA ASN A 351 0.61 32.35 -19.56
C ASN A 351 1.84 31.54 -19.98
N PRO A 352 1.67 30.25 -20.36
CA PRO A 352 2.80 29.38 -20.65
C PRO A 352 3.51 29.79 -21.94
N VAL A 353 4.83 29.69 -21.93
CA VAL A 353 5.65 29.80 -23.12
C VAL A 353 5.45 28.55 -23.99
N SER A 354 5.27 28.72 -25.29
CA SER A 354 5.15 27.60 -26.22
C SER A 354 6.51 26.96 -26.50
N VAL A 355 6.53 25.62 -26.53
CA VAL A 355 7.74 24.85 -26.83
C VAL A 355 7.99 24.61 -28.33
N GLU A 356 7.06 24.98 -29.22
CA GLU A 356 7.07 24.58 -30.63
C GLU A 356 8.29 25.06 -31.44
N ASN A 357 8.86 26.25 -31.12
CA ASN A 357 9.94 26.87 -31.90
C ASN A 357 11.27 26.97 -31.14
N LEU A 358 11.37 26.30 -30.00
CA LEU A 358 12.60 26.34 -29.20
C LEU A 358 13.71 25.51 -29.85
N GLN A 359 14.94 26.01 -29.73
CA GLN A 359 16.15 25.40 -30.33
C GLN A 359 16.89 24.53 -29.34
N GLY A 360 16.82 24.87 -28.05
CA GLY A 360 17.45 24.11 -26.97
C GLY A 360 18.76 24.72 -26.47
N ASN A 361 18.91 26.06 -26.56
CA ASN A 361 19.94 26.76 -25.80
C ASN A 361 19.56 26.72 -24.30
N VAL A 362 20.51 26.46 -23.42
CA VAL A 362 20.27 26.37 -21.98
C VAL A 362 21.23 27.29 -21.23
N GLU A 363 20.68 28.15 -20.42
CA GLU A 363 21.42 29.11 -19.59
C GLU A 363 21.12 28.87 -18.11
N PHE A 364 22.17 28.73 -17.32
CA PHE A 364 22.09 28.65 -15.86
C PHE A 364 22.65 29.94 -15.28
N GLU A 365 21.83 30.68 -14.54
CA GLU A 365 22.21 31.96 -13.93
C GLU A 365 22.15 31.86 -12.41
N HIS A 366 23.31 31.82 -11.77
CA HIS A 366 23.44 31.82 -10.30
C HIS A 366 22.52 30.82 -9.60
N VAL A 367 22.40 29.59 -10.15
CA VAL A 367 21.50 28.56 -9.64
C VAL A 367 21.95 28.11 -8.27
N ARG A 368 21.02 28.20 -7.31
CA ARG A 368 21.20 27.75 -5.92
C ARG A 368 20.09 26.78 -5.55
N PHE A 369 20.48 25.65 -4.93
CA PHE A 369 19.51 24.64 -4.54
C PHE A 369 19.97 23.76 -3.38
N GLY A 370 19.00 23.36 -2.53
CA GLY A 370 19.11 22.31 -1.53
C GLY A 370 17.78 21.58 -1.37
N TYR A 371 17.83 20.28 -1.16
CA TYR A 371 16.61 19.48 -0.91
C TYR A 371 15.92 19.85 0.41
N ASN A 372 16.71 20.35 1.38
CA ASN A 372 16.25 20.88 2.65
C ASN A 372 16.88 22.26 2.86
N GLU A 373 16.23 23.13 3.62
CA GLU A 373 16.71 24.48 3.93
C GLU A 373 18.10 24.48 4.60
N ASP A 374 18.39 23.44 5.39
CA ASP A 374 19.64 23.34 6.17
C ASP A 374 20.85 22.81 5.37
N LYS A 375 20.63 22.25 4.15
CA LYS A 375 21.70 21.65 3.36
C LYS A 375 21.63 22.08 1.90
N ILE A 376 22.46 23.05 1.55
CA ILE A 376 22.66 23.48 0.16
C ILE A 376 23.52 22.42 -0.54
N ILE A 377 23.12 22.04 -1.75
CA ILE A 377 23.80 21.07 -2.63
C ILE A 377 24.43 21.77 -3.84
N ILE A 378 23.80 22.82 -4.34
CA ILE A 378 24.30 23.68 -5.42
C ILE A 378 24.36 25.09 -4.85
N ASN A 379 25.56 25.71 -4.83
CA ASN A 379 25.77 27.00 -4.19
C ASN A 379 25.62 28.16 -5.17
N ASP A 380 26.36 28.11 -6.32
CA ASP A 380 26.33 29.13 -7.37
C ASP A 380 26.72 28.51 -8.71
N PHE A 381 25.76 27.92 -9.42
CA PHE A 381 26.01 27.25 -10.68
C PHE A 381 25.60 28.16 -11.84
N SER A 382 26.60 28.56 -12.67
CA SER A 382 26.37 29.41 -13.84
C SER A 382 27.08 28.81 -15.07
N ALA A 383 26.32 28.60 -16.15
CA ALA A 383 26.84 28.06 -17.42
C ALA A 383 25.96 28.51 -18.59
N ASP A 384 26.56 28.71 -19.77
CA ASP A 384 25.86 29.05 -21.01
C ASP A 384 26.13 27.92 -22.05
N VAL A 385 25.04 27.28 -22.49
CA VAL A 385 25.07 26.13 -23.39
C VAL A 385 24.31 26.46 -24.67
N LYS A 386 24.95 26.31 -25.82
CA LYS A 386 24.32 26.59 -27.12
C LYS A 386 23.68 25.35 -27.74
N GLU A 387 22.71 25.58 -28.60
CA GLU A 387 22.06 24.54 -29.40
C GLU A 387 23.08 23.58 -30.00
N GLY A 388 22.82 22.27 -29.91
CA GLY A 388 23.61 21.22 -30.52
C GLY A 388 24.93 20.90 -29.85
N GLN A 389 25.33 21.63 -28.78
CA GLN A 389 26.55 21.33 -28.03
C GLN A 389 26.43 20.04 -27.21
N LYS A 390 27.56 19.34 -27.08
CA LYS A 390 27.76 18.20 -26.22
C LYS A 390 28.46 18.64 -24.93
N ILE A 391 27.77 18.58 -23.82
CA ILE A 391 28.24 19.03 -22.51
C ILE A 391 28.57 17.80 -21.64
N ALA A 392 29.83 17.71 -21.19
CA ALA A 392 30.22 16.71 -20.20
C ALA A 392 30.20 17.31 -18.81
N ILE A 393 29.44 16.70 -17.90
CA ILE A 393 29.43 17.07 -16.48
C ILE A 393 30.31 16.07 -15.74
N VAL A 394 31.44 16.52 -15.20
CA VAL A 394 32.42 15.68 -14.50
C VAL A 394 32.62 16.14 -13.06
N GLY A 395 33.03 15.22 -12.18
CA GLY A 395 33.29 15.53 -10.76
C GLY A 395 33.09 14.31 -9.88
N PRO A 396 33.53 14.35 -8.62
CA PRO A 396 33.40 13.26 -7.68
C PRO A 396 31.94 12.92 -7.36
N THR A 397 31.73 11.75 -6.74
CA THR A 397 30.40 11.38 -6.23
C THR A 397 29.97 12.39 -5.16
N GLY A 398 28.73 12.86 -5.25
CA GLY A 398 28.21 13.89 -4.35
C GLY A 398 28.44 15.34 -4.78
N ALA A 399 29.14 15.59 -5.91
CA ALA A 399 29.37 16.96 -6.42
C ALA A 399 28.11 17.71 -6.89
N GLY A 400 26.94 17.06 -6.98
CA GLY A 400 25.69 17.70 -7.41
C GLY A 400 25.27 17.42 -8.85
N LYS A 401 25.99 16.58 -9.61
CA LYS A 401 25.73 16.29 -11.03
C LYS A 401 24.27 15.84 -11.31
N THR A 402 23.79 14.83 -10.61
CA THR A 402 22.40 14.33 -10.75
C THR A 402 21.36 15.36 -10.27
N THR A 403 21.72 16.19 -9.29
CA THR A 403 20.85 17.29 -8.81
C THR A 403 20.64 18.33 -9.92
N MET A 404 21.68 18.71 -10.66
CA MET A 404 21.56 19.62 -11.79
C MET A 404 20.60 19.11 -12.86
N ILE A 405 20.67 17.82 -13.17
CA ILE A 405 19.75 17.18 -14.12
C ILE A 405 18.30 17.24 -13.62
N LYS A 406 18.07 16.96 -12.33
CA LYS A 406 16.73 17.06 -11.71
C LYS A 406 16.18 18.49 -11.76
N LEU A 407 17.03 19.49 -11.63
CA LEU A 407 16.65 20.91 -11.72
C LEU A 407 16.34 21.32 -13.18
N LEU A 408 17.17 20.91 -14.14
CA LEU A 408 16.96 21.19 -15.55
C LEU A 408 15.61 20.65 -16.06
N MET A 409 15.24 19.43 -15.65
CA MET A 409 13.94 18.82 -15.96
C MET A 409 12.78 19.36 -15.09
N ARG A 410 13.06 20.32 -14.23
CA ARG A 410 12.09 20.89 -13.29
C ARG A 410 11.36 19.81 -12.47
N PHE A 411 12.10 18.76 -12.00
CA PHE A 411 11.59 17.88 -10.94
C PHE A 411 11.59 18.58 -9.58
N TYR A 412 12.43 19.62 -9.47
CA TYR A 412 12.49 20.55 -8.36
C TYR A 412 12.63 21.96 -8.93
N ASP A 413 12.03 22.94 -8.28
CA ASP A 413 12.27 24.34 -8.58
C ASP A 413 13.51 24.83 -7.81
N VAL A 414 14.29 25.75 -8.40
CA VAL A 414 15.50 26.30 -7.79
C VAL A 414 15.17 27.18 -6.58
N ASN A 415 16.03 27.19 -5.56
CA ASN A 415 15.87 28.08 -4.40
C ASN A 415 16.38 29.52 -4.68
N GLY A 416 17.24 29.68 -5.68
CA GLY A 416 17.75 30.98 -6.14
C GLY A 416 18.31 30.87 -7.54
N GLY A 417 18.44 32.00 -8.22
CA GLY A 417 18.83 32.05 -9.62
C GLY A 417 17.74 31.60 -10.60
N SER A 418 18.15 31.32 -11.83
CA SER A 418 17.24 30.88 -12.89
C SER A 418 17.89 29.84 -13.80
N ILE A 419 17.07 28.96 -14.39
CA ILE A 419 17.43 28.09 -15.49
C ILE A 419 16.56 28.50 -16.67
N LYS A 420 17.17 28.87 -17.78
CA LYS A 420 16.45 29.34 -18.96
C LYS A 420 16.67 28.42 -20.16
N ILE A 421 15.62 28.26 -20.96
CA ILE A 421 15.67 27.58 -22.25
C ILE A 421 15.29 28.62 -23.31
N ASP A 422 16.20 28.87 -24.25
CA ASP A 422 16.06 29.92 -25.28
C ASP A 422 15.62 31.28 -24.70
N GLY A 423 16.20 31.67 -23.54
CA GLY A 423 15.95 32.94 -22.87
C GLY A 423 14.69 32.97 -21.98
N HIS A 424 13.89 31.91 -21.93
CA HIS A 424 12.71 31.79 -21.09
C HIS A 424 13.00 30.92 -19.85
N ASP A 425 12.59 31.38 -18.67
CA ASP A 425 12.76 30.61 -17.43
C ASP A 425 11.95 29.30 -17.49
N VAL A 426 12.52 28.19 -17.03
CA VAL A 426 11.84 26.90 -16.99
C VAL A 426 10.53 26.94 -16.18
N ARG A 427 10.37 27.93 -15.30
CA ARG A 427 9.15 28.17 -14.51
C ARG A 427 8.00 28.77 -15.33
N ASP A 428 8.28 29.35 -16.49
CA ASP A 428 7.29 29.97 -17.38
C ASP A 428 6.62 28.97 -18.32
N PHE A 429 7.03 27.69 -18.30
CA PHE A 429 6.48 26.62 -19.12
C PHE A 429 5.48 25.76 -18.33
N ASN A 430 4.50 25.17 -19.00
CA ASN A 430 3.79 24.01 -18.47
C ASN A 430 4.76 22.84 -18.29
N ARG A 431 4.75 22.18 -17.13
CA ARG A 431 5.76 21.14 -16.82
C ARG A 431 5.72 19.96 -17.80
N SER A 432 4.52 19.57 -18.26
CA SER A 432 4.38 18.49 -19.24
C SER A 432 5.04 18.85 -20.58
N GLU A 433 4.76 20.06 -21.11
CA GLU A 433 5.32 20.54 -22.38
C GLU A 433 6.82 20.74 -22.27
N LEU A 434 7.31 21.30 -21.15
CA LEU A 434 8.74 21.43 -20.88
C LEU A 434 9.43 20.06 -20.93
N ARG A 435 8.87 19.04 -20.28
CA ARG A 435 9.45 17.70 -20.23
C ARG A 435 9.43 16.96 -21.56
N GLU A 436 8.52 17.30 -22.48
CA GLU A 436 8.51 16.76 -23.85
C GLU A 436 9.75 17.18 -24.67
N MET A 437 10.39 18.29 -24.28
CA MET A 437 11.65 18.73 -24.92
C MET A 437 12.85 17.83 -24.58
N PHE A 438 12.76 17.06 -23.49
CA PHE A 438 13.86 16.26 -22.96
C PHE A 438 13.74 14.79 -23.34
N GLY A 439 14.87 14.19 -23.76
CA GLY A 439 15.07 12.75 -23.82
C GLY A 439 16.06 12.31 -22.75
N MET A 440 15.75 11.22 -22.07
CA MET A 440 16.58 10.74 -20.98
C MET A 440 17.00 9.29 -21.18
N VAL A 441 18.30 9.01 -21.04
CA VAL A 441 18.85 7.66 -20.93
C VAL A 441 19.62 7.59 -19.62
N LEU A 442 19.04 6.88 -18.65
CA LEU A 442 19.59 6.74 -17.31
C LEU A 442 20.51 5.53 -17.19
N GLN A 443 21.36 5.54 -16.16
CA GLN A 443 22.20 4.41 -15.76
C GLN A 443 21.35 3.17 -15.43
N ASP A 444 20.33 3.35 -14.59
CA ASP A 444 19.34 2.31 -14.27
C ASP A 444 18.27 2.28 -15.37
N THR A 445 18.46 1.39 -16.32
CA THR A 445 17.53 1.22 -17.44
C THR A 445 16.24 0.56 -17.00
N TRP A 446 15.12 1.26 -17.18
CA TRP A 446 13.80 0.73 -16.85
C TRP A 446 13.01 0.37 -18.11
N LEU A 447 12.55 -0.89 -18.17
CA LEU A 447 11.64 -1.38 -19.21
C LEU A 447 10.36 -1.88 -18.54
N PHE A 448 9.22 -1.57 -19.14
CA PHE A 448 7.92 -2.00 -18.66
C PHE A 448 7.62 -3.44 -19.09
N HIS A 449 6.84 -4.15 -18.30
CA HIS A 449 6.23 -5.39 -18.74
C HIS A 449 5.38 -5.15 -20.00
N GLY A 450 5.60 -5.96 -21.03
CA GLY A 450 4.96 -5.81 -22.34
C GLY A 450 5.93 -6.11 -23.48
N THR A 451 5.51 -5.85 -24.71
CA THR A 451 6.34 -6.18 -25.88
C THR A 451 7.55 -5.23 -26.02
N ILE A 452 8.59 -5.70 -26.70
CA ILE A 452 9.74 -4.85 -27.09
C ILE A 452 9.25 -3.65 -27.91
N SER A 453 8.31 -3.87 -28.84
CA SER A 453 7.69 -2.80 -29.63
C SER A 453 7.04 -1.72 -28.75
N ASP A 454 6.28 -2.12 -27.73
CA ASP A 454 5.60 -1.18 -26.84
C ASP A 454 6.59 -0.39 -25.98
N ASN A 455 7.67 -1.05 -25.56
CA ASN A 455 8.75 -0.40 -24.81
C ASN A 455 9.49 0.66 -25.62
N ILE A 456 9.74 0.44 -26.90
CA ILE A 456 10.33 1.46 -27.79
C ILE A 456 9.30 2.55 -28.09
N ARG A 457 8.04 2.17 -28.38
CA ARG A 457 6.93 3.09 -28.68
C ARG A 457 6.57 4.00 -27.51
N TYR A 458 6.98 3.67 -26.29
CA TYR A 458 6.80 4.53 -25.12
C TYR A 458 7.37 5.94 -25.32
N GLY A 459 8.41 6.12 -26.16
CA GLY A 459 8.94 7.43 -26.52
C GLY A 459 7.99 8.27 -27.38
N LYS A 460 7.12 7.61 -28.20
CA LYS A 460 6.12 8.27 -29.06
C LYS A 460 4.96 7.29 -29.28
N LEU A 461 3.90 7.43 -28.48
CA LEU A 461 2.81 6.45 -28.42
C LEU A 461 2.10 6.22 -29.76
N ASN A 462 2.02 7.25 -30.62
CA ASN A 462 1.39 7.20 -31.94
C ASN A 462 2.34 6.77 -33.06
N ALA A 463 3.57 6.30 -32.73
CA ALA A 463 4.55 5.88 -33.74
C ALA A 463 4.08 4.64 -34.50
N THR A 464 4.35 4.65 -35.82
CA THR A 464 4.09 3.50 -36.67
C THR A 464 5.11 2.38 -36.41
N LYS A 465 4.80 1.18 -36.89
CA LYS A 465 5.72 0.05 -36.79
C LYS A 465 7.04 0.31 -37.51
N GLU A 466 6.99 1.03 -38.62
CA GLU A 466 8.13 1.42 -39.41
C GLU A 466 9.05 2.39 -38.66
N GLU A 467 8.48 3.40 -37.96
CA GLU A 467 9.23 4.34 -37.13
C GLU A 467 9.93 3.60 -35.98
N VAL A 468 9.25 2.66 -35.33
CA VAL A 468 9.83 1.81 -34.26
C VAL A 468 11.02 1.00 -34.79
N ILE A 469 10.90 0.39 -36.00
CA ILE A 469 11.98 -0.36 -36.63
C ILE A 469 13.14 0.54 -36.99
N GLN A 470 12.89 1.75 -37.50
CA GLN A 470 13.97 2.71 -37.83
C GLN A 470 14.72 3.17 -36.59
N ALA A 471 13.99 3.48 -35.49
CA ALA A 471 14.61 3.82 -34.21
C ALA A 471 15.48 2.66 -33.67
N ALA A 472 14.99 1.42 -33.75
CA ALA A 472 15.76 0.25 -33.34
C ALA A 472 17.01 0.00 -34.22
N LYS A 473 16.97 0.33 -35.53
CA LYS A 473 18.14 0.28 -36.42
C LYS A 473 19.15 1.34 -36.05
N ALA A 474 18.70 2.58 -35.79
CA ALA A 474 19.56 3.68 -35.40
C ALA A 474 20.24 3.43 -34.03
N ALA A 475 19.56 2.72 -33.14
CA ALA A 475 20.10 2.27 -31.86
C ALA A 475 20.91 0.95 -31.95
N HIS A 476 21.19 0.42 -33.13
CA HIS A 476 21.90 -0.84 -33.34
C HIS A 476 21.31 -2.09 -32.68
N VAL A 477 20.04 -2.06 -32.22
CA VAL A 477 19.38 -3.18 -31.52
C VAL A 477 18.49 -4.05 -32.43
N HIS A 478 18.17 -3.58 -33.64
CA HIS A 478 17.28 -4.27 -34.59
C HIS A 478 17.67 -5.73 -34.86
N ARG A 479 18.96 -6.00 -35.14
CA ARG A 479 19.45 -7.36 -35.43
C ARG A 479 19.24 -8.29 -34.22
N PHE A 480 19.53 -7.80 -33.03
CA PHE A 480 19.28 -8.55 -31.81
C PHE A 480 17.79 -8.88 -31.67
N ILE A 481 16.89 -7.91 -31.84
CA ILE A 481 15.44 -8.13 -31.76
C ILE A 481 14.99 -9.23 -32.73
N GLN A 482 15.57 -9.26 -33.96
CA GLN A 482 15.23 -10.28 -34.94
C GLN A 482 15.68 -11.71 -34.56
N THR A 483 16.67 -11.86 -33.68
CA THR A 483 17.12 -13.18 -33.19
C THR A 483 16.24 -13.73 -32.08
N LEU A 484 15.38 -12.91 -31.49
CA LEU A 484 14.52 -13.29 -30.39
C LEU A 484 13.26 -14.04 -30.86
N PRO A 485 12.77 -15.04 -30.12
CA PRO A 485 11.48 -15.66 -30.36
C PRO A 485 10.37 -14.61 -30.36
N GLY A 486 9.64 -14.41 -31.46
CA GLY A 486 8.61 -13.38 -31.59
C GLY A 486 9.10 -11.98 -31.99
N GLY A 487 10.44 -11.73 -32.07
CA GLY A 487 11.02 -10.47 -32.48
C GLY A 487 10.49 -9.27 -31.67
N TYR A 488 9.94 -8.26 -32.35
CA TYR A 488 9.35 -7.07 -31.73
C TYR A 488 8.14 -7.37 -30.82
N ASN A 489 7.46 -8.50 -31.01
CA ASN A 489 6.32 -8.92 -30.20
C ASN A 489 6.73 -9.78 -29.00
N MET A 490 8.02 -10.02 -28.79
CA MET A 490 8.49 -10.71 -27.59
C MET A 490 8.14 -9.90 -26.35
N GLU A 491 7.52 -10.54 -25.38
CA GLU A 491 7.19 -9.94 -24.10
C GLU A 491 8.40 -9.94 -23.16
N LEU A 492 8.66 -8.80 -22.58
CA LEU A 492 9.61 -8.63 -21.49
C LEU A 492 8.91 -8.98 -20.17
N ASN A 493 9.58 -9.73 -19.29
CA ASN A 493 9.04 -10.02 -17.96
C ASN A 493 9.11 -8.77 -17.04
N GLU A 494 8.53 -8.84 -15.85
CA GLU A 494 8.41 -7.70 -14.93
C GLU A 494 9.74 -7.02 -14.59
N GLU A 495 10.85 -7.80 -14.54
CA GLU A 495 12.20 -7.29 -14.28
C GLU A 495 13.04 -7.11 -15.55
N ALA A 496 12.46 -7.42 -16.71
CA ALA A 496 13.17 -7.53 -17.98
C ALA A 496 14.46 -8.39 -17.91
N SER A 497 14.45 -9.41 -17.00
CA SER A 497 15.61 -10.29 -16.79
C SER A 497 15.89 -11.26 -17.95
N ASN A 498 14.97 -11.35 -18.89
CA ASN A 498 15.11 -12.12 -20.13
C ASN A 498 15.92 -11.41 -21.22
N VAL A 499 16.48 -10.22 -20.96
CA VAL A 499 17.42 -9.48 -21.80
C VAL A 499 18.60 -8.98 -20.96
N SER A 500 19.80 -8.89 -21.59
CA SER A 500 21.01 -8.43 -20.88
C SER A 500 20.96 -6.93 -20.60
N GLN A 501 21.77 -6.45 -19.63
CA GLN A 501 21.82 -5.04 -19.26
C GLN A 501 22.19 -4.14 -20.47
N GLY A 502 23.14 -4.53 -21.30
CA GLY A 502 23.47 -3.78 -22.51
C GLY A 502 22.34 -3.74 -23.55
N GLN A 503 21.57 -4.84 -23.66
CA GLN A 503 20.39 -4.88 -24.53
C GLN A 503 19.27 -3.97 -23.99
N LYS A 504 19.04 -3.93 -22.68
CA LYS A 504 18.12 -2.97 -22.05
C LYS A 504 18.51 -1.53 -22.39
N GLN A 505 19.78 -1.22 -22.30
CA GLN A 505 20.28 0.12 -22.59
C GLN A 505 20.06 0.50 -24.06
N LEU A 506 20.34 -0.41 -25.02
CA LEU A 506 20.07 -0.18 -26.43
C LEU A 506 18.56 0.02 -26.70
N LEU A 507 17.67 -0.68 -26.03
CA LEU A 507 16.22 -0.49 -26.11
C LEU A 507 15.78 0.88 -25.57
N THR A 508 16.37 1.35 -24.48
CA THR A 508 16.09 2.70 -23.94
C THR A 508 16.66 3.80 -24.85
N ILE A 509 17.80 3.58 -25.49
CA ILE A 509 18.33 4.50 -26.54
C ILE A 509 17.37 4.53 -27.72
N ALA A 510 16.85 3.38 -28.19
CA ALA A 510 15.84 3.34 -29.25
C ALA A 510 14.58 4.12 -28.92
N ARG A 511 14.13 4.04 -27.65
CA ARG A 511 13.02 4.85 -27.10
C ARG A 511 13.30 6.35 -27.21
N ALA A 512 14.51 6.78 -26.82
CA ALA A 512 14.92 8.17 -26.86
C ALA A 512 15.07 8.68 -28.29
N ILE A 513 15.59 7.87 -29.24
CA ILE A 513 15.66 8.19 -30.66
C ILE A 513 14.25 8.39 -31.23
N LEU A 514 13.31 7.52 -30.89
CA LEU A 514 11.93 7.61 -31.38
C LEU A 514 11.18 8.84 -30.85
N ALA A 515 11.50 9.28 -29.64
CA ALA A 515 10.92 10.49 -29.01
C ALA A 515 11.38 11.77 -29.72
N ASP A 516 12.57 11.77 -30.34
CA ASP A 516 13.19 12.89 -31.07
C ASP A 516 13.24 14.23 -30.29
N PRO A 517 13.78 14.24 -29.08
CA PRO A 517 13.80 15.42 -28.22
C PRO A 517 14.82 16.46 -28.65
N LYS A 518 14.66 17.72 -28.24
CA LYS A 518 15.63 18.81 -28.49
C LYS A 518 16.84 18.76 -27.55
N ILE A 519 16.63 18.37 -26.34
CA ILE A 519 17.65 18.30 -25.29
C ILE A 519 17.76 16.87 -24.79
N LEU A 520 18.99 16.38 -24.67
CA LEU A 520 19.26 15.03 -24.16
C LEU A 520 19.95 15.06 -22.80
N ILE A 521 19.58 14.13 -21.98
CA ILE A 521 20.18 13.86 -20.68
C ILE A 521 20.65 12.40 -20.68
N LEU A 522 21.95 12.20 -20.57
CA LEU A 522 22.58 10.91 -20.67
C LEU A 522 23.40 10.62 -19.42
N ASP A 523 23.12 9.51 -18.75
CA ASP A 523 23.90 9.04 -17.61
C ASP A 523 24.68 7.78 -18.01
N GLU A 524 26.02 7.89 -18.10
CA GLU A 524 26.90 6.96 -18.77
C GLU A 524 27.57 5.96 -17.81
N ALA A 525 26.81 5.16 -17.07
CA ALA A 525 27.43 4.08 -16.29
C ALA A 525 27.19 2.70 -16.93
N THR A 526 28.24 2.10 -17.49
CA THR A 526 28.20 0.78 -18.15
C THR A 526 29.17 -0.22 -17.51
N SER A 527 29.21 -0.33 -16.20
CA SER A 527 30.18 -1.15 -15.47
C SER A 527 30.04 -2.68 -15.62
N SER A 528 29.07 -3.17 -16.43
CA SER A 528 28.72 -4.61 -16.49
C SER A 528 28.38 -5.11 -17.89
N VAL A 529 28.94 -4.50 -18.94
CA VAL A 529 28.61 -4.85 -20.33
C VAL A 529 29.87 -5.34 -21.07
N ASP A 530 29.73 -6.34 -21.97
CA ASP A 530 30.84 -6.81 -22.80
C ASP A 530 31.29 -5.75 -23.82
N THR A 531 32.56 -5.79 -24.21
CA THR A 531 33.20 -4.78 -25.06
C THR A 531 32.47 -4.58 -26.40
N ARG A 532 31.93 -5.63 -27.02
CA ARG A 532 31.22 -5.53 -28.31
C ARG A 532 29.89 -4.79 -28.15
N THR A 533 29.13 -5.11 -27.08
CA THR A 533 27.87 -4.41 -26.79
C THR A 533 28.15 -2.96 -26.39
N GLU A 534 29.25 -2.71 -25.69
CA GLU A 534 29.71 -1.38 -25.33
C GLU A 534 29.96 -0.51 -26.55
N GLU A 535 30.68 -1.03 -27.59
CA GLU A 535 30.85 -0.30 -28.85
C GLU A 535 29.51 0.01 -29.54
N MET A 536 28.56 -0.91 -29.50
CA MET A 536 27.21 -0.67 -30.07
C MET A 536 26.47 0.42 -29.32
N ILE A 537 26.54 0.43 -27.98
CA ILE A 537 25.95 1.47 -27.14
C ILE A 537 26.56 2.82 -27.46
N GLN A 538 27.90 2.91 -27.58
CA GLN A 538 28.58 4.15 -27.94
C GLN A 538 28.13 4.69 -29.30
N LYS A 539 28.08 3.85 -30.32
CA LYS A 539 27.60 4.22 -31.67
C LYS A 539 26.11 4.67 -31.62
N ALA A 540 25.30 4.01 -30.83
CA ALA A 540 23.89 4.38 -30.66
C ALA A 540 23.74 5.73 -29.95
N MET A 541 24.55 5.99 -28.91
CA MET A 541 24.61 7.27 -28.22
C MET A 541 25.09 8.41 -29.13
N ASP A 542 26.15 8.18 -29.91
CA ASP A 542 26.64 9.17 -30.87
C ASP A 542 25.58 9.51 -31.93
N ASN A 543 24.83 8.51 -32.42
CA ASN A 543 23.69 8.74 -33.31
C ASN A 543 22.58 9.54 -32.65
N LEU A 544 22.28 9.26 -31.37
CA LEU A 544 21.24 9.95 -30.60
C LEU A 544 21.61 11.42 -30.36
N MET A 545 22.88 11.72 -30.08
CA MET A 545 23.36 13.09 -29.77
C MET A 545 23.46 14.02 -31.00
N LYS A 546 23.53 13.49 -32.24
CA LYS A 546 23.69 14.31 -33.43
C LYS A 546 22.64 15.40 -33.58
N GLY A 547 23.08 16.68 -33.60
CA GLY A 547 22.22 17.85 -33.80
C GLY A 547 21.32 18.18 -32.62
N ARG A 548 21.62 17.67 -31.42
CA ARG A 548 20.86 17.91 -30.20
C ARG A 548 21.76 18.40 -29.07
N THR A 549 21.26 19.33 -28.28
CA THR A 549 21.93 19.76 -27.04
C THR A 549 21.97 18.59 -26.06
N SER A 550 23.17 18.15 -25.66
CA SER A 550 23.32 16.90 -24.91
C SER A 550 24.11 17.10 -23.63
N PHE A 551 23.47 16.89 -22.49
CA PHE A 551 24.11 16.87 -21.17
C PHE A 551 24.47 15.42 -20.81
N VAL A 552 25.75 15.14 -20.64
CA VAL A 552 26.26 13.81 -20.36
C VAL A 552 26.94 13.80 -18.99
N ILE A 553 26.43 13.00 -18.04
CA ILE A 553 27.17 12.68 -16.82
C ILE A 553 28.23 11.66 -17.23
N ALA A 554 29.45 12.17 -17.51
CA ALA A 554 30.46 11.38 -18.15
C ALA A 554 31.29 10.59 -17.11
N HIS A 555 31.35 9.27 -17.33
CA HIS A 555 32.20 8.33 -16.65
C HIS A 555 33.24 7.67 -17.57
N ARG A 556 33.24 8.05 -18.87
CA ARG A 556 34.16 7.52 -19.87
C ARG A 556 35.04 8.61 -20.47
N LEU A 557 36.30 8.24 -20.69
CA LEU A 557 37.30 9.12 -21.25
C LEU A 557 36.93 9.66 -22.64
N SER A 558 36.42 8.79 -23.54
CA SER A 558 36.01 9.17 -24.89
C SER A 558 34.94 10.26 -24.90
N THR A 559 33.93 10.09 -24.06
CA THR A 559 32.80 11.04 -23.96
C THR A 559 33.24 12.39 -23.42
N ILE A 560 34.17 12.40 -22.45
CA ILE A 560 34.72 13.63 -21.88
C ILE A 560 35.59 14.36 -22.90
N ARG A 561 36.47 13.63 -23.63
CA ARG A 561 37.38 14.21 -24.59
C ARG A 561 36.67 14.84 -25.79
N ASP A 562 35.59 14.20 -26.25
CA ASP A 562 34.85 14.61 -27.44
C ASP A 562 33.70 15.59 -27.10
N ALA A 563 33.67 16.17 -25.88
CA ALA A 563 32.70 17.18 -25.47
C ALA A 563 33.11 18.58 -25.90
N ASP A 564 32.13 19.37 -26.38
CA ASP A 564 32.37 20.77 -26.75
C ASP A 564 32.59 21.65 -25.51
N LEU A 565 31.96 21.30 -24.40
CA LEU A 565 32.10 21.98 -23.12
C LEU A 565 32.13 20.95 -21.99
N ILE A 566 33.12 21.05 -21.11
CA ILE A 566 33.26 20.28 -19.90
C ILE A 566 32.97 21.20 -18.70
N LEU A 567 32.00 20.81 -17.88
CA LEU A 567 31.69 21.46 -16.62
C LEU A 567 32.22 20.59 -15.46
N VAL A 568 33.23 21.09 -14.78
CA VAL A 568 33.89 20.39 -13.69
C VAL A 568 33.27 20.82 -12.38
N MET A 569 32.54 19.90 -11.73
CA MET A 569 31.83 20.17 -10.48
C MET A 569 32.56 19.62 -9.27
N LYS A 570 32.63 20.44 -8.21
CA LYS A 570 33.12 20.05 -6.90
C LYS A 570 32.31 20.80 -5.82
N ASP A 571 31.84 20.06 -4.82
CA ASP A 571 31.12 20.61 -3.66
C ASP A 571 29.94 21.55 -4.02
N GLY A 572 29.26 21.28 -5.14
CA GLY A 572 28.08 22.03 -5.59
C GLY A 572 28.36 23.23 -6.48
N ASP A 573 29.62 23.48 -6.85
CA ASP A 573 30.01 24.59 -7.72
C ASP A 573 30.71 24.09 -8.99
N ILE A 574 30.68 24.92 -10.05
CA ILE A 574 31.55 24.76 -11.21
C ILE A 574 32.89 25.40 -10.85
N ILE A 575 33.94 24.57 -10.70
CA ILE A 575 35.28 25.06 -10.39
C ILE A 575 36.11 25.31 -11.65
N GLU A 576 35.81 24.60 -12.74
CA GLU A 576 36.48 24.77 -14.05
C GLU A 576 35.46 24.53 -15.17
N GLN A 577 35.62 25.25 -16.26
CA GLN A 577 34.88 25.05 -17.51
C GLN A 577 35.74 25.32 -18.73
N GLY A 578 35.55 24.57 -19.79
CA GLY A 578 36.31 24.65 -21.05
C GLY A 578 36.28 23.35 -21.83
N ASN A 579 37.04 23.27 -22.91
CA ASN A 579 37.24 22.02 -23.63
C ASN A 579 38.35 21.17 -23.01
N HIS A 580 38.51 19.93 -23.49
CA HIS A 580 39.46 18.96 -22.97
C HIS A 580 40.94 19.48 -23.00
N GLU A 581 41.36 20.06 -24.12
CA GLU A 581 42.72 20.54 -24.28
C GLU A 581 43.03 21.75 -23.39
N GLU A 582 42.09 22.69 -23.28
CA GLU A 582 42.20 23.85 -22.41
C GLU A 582 42.32 23.49 -20.95
N LEU A 583 41.47 22.56 -20.47
CA LEU A 583 41.44 22.16 -19.07
C LEU A 583 42.68 21.32 -18.69
N LEU A 584 43.18 20.49 -19.58
CA LEU A 584 44.46 19.77 -19.36
C LEU A 584 45.64 20.75 -19.29
N ALA A 585 45.67 21.73 -20.21
CA ALA A 585 46.74 22.71 -20.24
C ALA A 585 46.79 23.60 -19.01
N ARG A 586 45.63 23.85 -18.32
CA ARG A 586 45.54 24.59 -17.07
C ARG A 586 46.16 23.82 -15.89
N GLY A 587 46.26 22.50 -15.94
CA GLY A 587 46.82 21.66 -14.89
C GLY A 587 46.04 21.71 -13.57
N GLY A 588 44.75 22.02 -13.62
CA GLY A 588 43.87 22.18 -12.48
C GLY A 588 43.23 20.85 -12.02
N PHE A 589 42.09 20.97 -11.30
CA PHE A 589 41.37 19.80 -10.75
C PHE A 589 40.92 18.82 -11.83
N TYR A 590 40.56 19.31 -13.03
CA TYR A 590 40.24 18.43 -14.14
C TYR A 590 41.42 17.55 -14.54
N ALA A 591 42.63 18.13 -14.66
CA ALA A 591 43.82 17.40 -15.01
C ALA A 591 44.19 16.36 -13.91
N GLU A 592 44.05 16.70 -12.64
CA GLU A 592 44.21 15.75 -11.53
C GLU A 592 43.22 14.59 -11.62
N LEU A 593 41.94 14.88 -11.87
CA LEU A 593 40.88 13.88 -12.00
C LEU A 593 41.14 12.98 -13.19
N TYR A 594 41.52 13.57 -14.34
CA TYR A 594 41.85 12.85 -15.55
C TYR A 594 43.01 11.89 -15.33
N ASN A 595 44.15 12.37 -14.80
CA ASN A 595 45.35 11.57 -14.59
C ASN A 595 45.09 10.46 -13.57
N SER A 596 44.38 10.73 -12.50
CA SER A 596 44.06 9.74 -11.47
C SER A 596 43.14 8.59 -11.93
N GLN A 597 42.23 8.88 -12.86
CA GLN A 597 41.26 7.89 -13.35
C GLN A 597 41.69 7.15 -14.61
N PHE A 598 42.53 7.77 -15.46
CA PHE A 598 42.74 7.29 -16.81
C PHE A 598 44.21 7.04 -17.20
N GLU A 599 45.20 7.70 -16.57
CA GLU A 599 46.64 7.43 -16.86
C GLU A 599 47.15 6.11 -16.25
N SER A 600 46.58 5.65 -15.15
CA SER A 600 46.96 4.35 -14.53
C SER A 600 46.65 3.12 -15.43
N THR A 601 45.91 3.30 -16.51
CA THR A 601 45.56 2.22 -17.46
C THR A 601 46.55 2.09 -18.61
N THR A 602 47.45 3.07 -18.84
CA THR A 602 48.39 3.09 -19.98
C THR A 602 49.77 2.49 -19.65
N GLU A 603 50.09 2.25 -18.36
CA GLU A 603 51.36 1.63 -17.95
C GLU A 603 51.34 0.10 -17.83
N ILE A 604 50.21 -0.57 -18.15
CA ILE A 604 50.08 -2.04 -18.12
C ILE A 604 49.61 -2.53 -19.53
N ALA A 605 50.35 -2.16 -20.57
CA ALA A 605 50.16 -2.75 -21.88
C ALA A 605 51.52 -3.16 -22.48
#